data_ecf66c3a9a2ca99f4d325f5cd13cdaff
#
_entry.id   ecf66c3a9a2ca99f4d325f5cd13cdaff
#
_cell.length_a   1.000
_cell.length_b   1.000
_cell.length_c   1.000
_cell.angle_alpha   90.00
_cell.angle_beta   90.00
_cell.angle_gamma   90.00
#
_symmetry.space_group_name_H-M   'P 1'
#
loop_
_entity.id
_entity.type
_entity.pdbx_description
1 polymer ?
#
loop_
_entity_poly.entity_id
_entity_poly.type
_entity_poly.pdbx_seq_one_letter_code
_entity_poly.pdbx_strand_id
1 'polypeptide(L)'
;MTACIVGWDHLKFGKRVDDDIEDMIVSVATGAMRDAGVEPKDVDAIYLGTFGGGFVNQEFPASLVLQAHEDLRFKPSTHVENACATGSAAIYQGLNHIAAKRGRIVLCVGVEKMTDVTGEVLGGILSKASYLREESASSFAEIFGQITDAYFQKYGDKSDALAMIAAKNHKNGCDNPYAQMQKDLGYDFCRNVSEKNPIVAGPLKRTDCSLVSDGAAAIVLTDVDTALKMDKAVYFRAAQHVQDYLPMSRRTVIDFEGPAEAFSRAFAEAGISIDDLGFAEVHDCFTSAELLSYEAMGLTAKGQGEIAIKEGWTYADGKLPVNRSGGLKSKGHPLGA
;
A
#
# COMPACT_ATOMS: atom_id res chain seq x y z
N MET A 1 -5.49 18.03 12.49
CA MET A 1 -4.33 17.87 11.59
C MET A 1 -4.12 19.13 10.74
N THR A 2 -2.91 19.42 10.27
CA THR A 2 -2.56 20.75 9.75
C THR A 2 -1.81 20.69 8.41
N ALA A 3 -2.01 19.64 7.62
CA ALA A 3 -1.31 19.44 6.37
C ALA A 3 -2.22 18.98 5.22
N CYS A 4 -1.79 19.26 3.99
CA CYS A 4 -2.44 18.89 2.74
C CYS A 4 -1.46 18.23 1.77
N ILE A 5 -1.95 17.34 0.92
CA ILE A 5 -1.30 16.94 -0.33
C ILE A 5 -1.64 18.00 -1.38
N VAL A 6 -0.63 18.52 -2.05
CA VAL A 6 -0.79 19.60 -3.05
C VAL A 6 -0.25 19.24 -4.44
N GLY A 7 0.46 18.14 -4.55
CA GLY A 7 0.92 17.58 -5.82
C GLY A 7 1.32 16.14 -5.68
N TRP A 8 1.29 15.42 -6.81
CA TRP A 8 1.67 14.00 -6.85
C TRP A 8 2.14 13.59 -8.25
N ASP A 9 2.91 12.51 -8.28
CA ASP A 9 3.20 11.78 -9.50
C ASP A 9 3.28 10.28 -9.21
N HIS A 10 3.06 9.47 -10.23
CA HIS A 10 2.93 8.04 -10.09
C HIS A 10 3.32 7.32 -11.39
N LEU A 11 4.30 6.44 -11.34
CA LEU A 11 4.66 5.60 -12.48
C LEU A 11 3.62 4.49 -12.70
N LYS A 12 3.44 4.07 -13.94
CA LYS A 12 2.75 2.81 -14.20
C LYS A 12 3.56 1.68 -13.55
N PHE A 13 2.92 0.91 -12.66
CA PHE A 13 3.56 -0.23 -12.02
C PHE A 13 3.74 -1.40 -12.99
N GLY A 14 4.78 -2.21 -12.75
CA GLY A 14 5.03 -3.37 -13.59
C GLY A 14 6.51 -3.76 -13.59
N LYS A 15 6.89 -4.60 -14.55
CA LYS A 15 8.30 -4.90 -14.78
C LYS A 15 8.94 -3.77 -15.60
N ARG A 16 9.85 -3.03 -14.99
CA ARG A 16 10.53 -1.86 -15.59
C ARG A 16 11.98 -2.19 -15.88
N VAL A 17 12.22 -2.82 -17.03
CA VAL A 17 13.55 -3.34 -17.40
C VAL A 17 14.54 -2.25 -17.79
N ASP A 18 14.06 -1.08 -18.23
CA ASP A 18 14.89 0.02 -18.72
C ASP A 18 15.18 1.08 -17.65
N ASP A 19 14.51 1.00 -16.49
CA ASP A 19 14.68 1.96 -15.40
C ASP A 19 15.38 1.28 -14.22
N ASP A 20 16.35 1.94 -13.64
CA ASP A 20 16.87 1.58 -12.33
C ASP A 20 16.07 2.30 -11.20
N ILE A 21 16.50 2.09 -9.96
CA ILE A 21 15.82 2.69 -8.80
C ILE A 21 15.96 4.22 -8.78
N GLU A 22 17.10 4.76 -9.24
CA GLU A 22 17.35 6.21 -9.31
C GLU A 22 16.45 6.85 -10.36
N ASP A 23 16.35 6.26 -11.56
CA ASP A 23 15.47 6.76 -12.63
C ASP A 23 14.03 6.89 -12.16
N MET A 24 13.53 5.87 -11.46
CA MET A 24 12.16 5.88 -10.92
C MET A 24 11.97 6.96 -9.86
N ILE A 25 12.93 7.12 -8.94
CA ILE A 25 12.90 8.15 -7.90
C ILE A 25 12.89 9.54 -8.52
N VAL A 26 13.83 9.83 -9.41
CA VAL A 26 13.99 11.13 -10.07
C VAL A 26 12.74 11.51 -10.86
N SER A 27 12.18 10.54 -11.59
CA SER A 27 10.96 10.75 -12.39
C SER A 27 9.80 11.24 -11.52
N VAL A 28 9.44 10.51 -10.47
CA VAL A 28 8.26 10.86 -9.65
C VAL A 28 8.50 12.07 -8.75
N ALA A 29 9.74 12.27 -8.25
CA ALA A 29 10.08 13.45 -7.47
C ALA A 29 9.94 14.73 -8.29
N THR A 30 10.48 14.73 -9.51
CA THR A 30 10.34 15.83 -10.47
C THR A 30 8.88 16.06 -10.85
N GLY A 31 8.15 14.98 -11.15
CA GLY A 31 6.75 15.05 -11.53
C GLY A 31 5.87 15.63 -10.43
N ALA A 32 6.04 15.18 -9.19
CA ALA A 32 5.25 15.64 -8.03
C ALA A 32 5.51 17.13 -7.71
N MET A 33 6.76 17.57 -7.73
CA MET A 33 7.09 19.01 -7.54
C MET A 33 6.48 19.88 -8.63
N ARG A 34 6.58 19.44 -9.90
CA ARG A 34 5.97 20.14 -11.04
C ARG A 34 4.45 20.19 -10.93
N ASP A 35 3.80 19.10 -10.54
CA ASP A 35 2.35 19.00 -10.37
C ASP A 35 1.84 19.89 -9.22
N ALA A 36 2.66 20.06 -8.17
CA ALA A 36 2.40 20.98 -7.07
C ALA A 36 2.69 22.46 -7.41
N GLY A 37 3.40 22.75 -8.51
CA GLY A 37 3.91 24.09 -8.78
C GLY A 37 4.96 24.55 -7.77
N VAL A 38 5.72 23.60 -7.19
CA VAL A 38 6.76 23.86 -6.18
C VAL A 38 8.13 23.85 -6.82
N GLU A 39 8.90 24.91 -6.58
CA GLU A 39 10.31 24.94 -7.00
C GLU A 39 11.16 24.06 -6.08
N PRO A 40 12.13 23.28 -6.60
CA PRO A 40 12.97 22.39 -5.80
C PRO A 40 13.66 23.08 -4.62
N LYS A 41 14.06 24.34 -4.78
CA LYS A 41 14.68 25.15 -3.70
C LYS A 41 13.77 25.36 -2.49
N ASP A 42 12.43 25.31 -2.68
CA ASP A 42 11.43 25.56 -1.64
C ASP A 42 11.08 24.28 -0.84
N VAL A 43 11.58 23.13 -1.26
CA VAL A 43 11.45 21.88 -0.49
C VAL A 43 12.30 21.97 0.79
N ASP A 44 11.69 21.75 1.94
CA ASP A 44 12.35 21.83 3.25
C ASP A 44 12.93 20.50 3.71
N ALA A 45 12.25 19.39 3.38
CA ALA A 45 12.69 18.03 3.76
C ALA A 45 12.17 16.98 2.78
N ILE A 46 12.86 15.84 2.76
CA ILE A 46 12.56 14.69 1.90
C ILE A 46 12.47 13.44 2.77
N TYR A 47 11.42 12.63 2.57
CA TYR A 47 11.28 11.29 3.14
C TYR A 47 11.09 10.29 2.02
N LEU A 48 12.02 9.36 1.91
CA LEU A 48 11.94 8.29 0.91
C LEU A 48 11.66 6.96 1.59
N GLY A 49 10.61 6.30 1.13
CA GLY A 49 10.24 4.95 1.54
C GLY A 49 10.67 3.90 0.52
N THR A 50 11.44 2.91 0.98
CA THR A 50 11.68 1.65 0.28
C THR A 50 11.86 0.55 1.32
N PHE A 51 11.40 -0.65 1.03
CA PHE A 51 11.64 -1.82 1.87
C PHE A 51 13.15 -2.12 1.91
N GLY A 52 13.83 -1.91 0.79
CA GLY A 52 15.26 -2.17 0.67
C GLY A 52 15.58 -3.66 0.72
N GLY A 53 16.56 -4.02 1.53
CA GLY A 53 16.78 -5.41 1.93
C GLY A 53 17.35 -6.35 0.89
N GLY A 54 17.89 -5.86 -0.24
CA GLY A 54 18.61 -6.67 -1.21
C GLY A 54 17.88 -6.91 -2.54
N PHE A 55 16.83 -6.16 -2.84
CA PHE A 55 16.23 -6.14 -4.19
C PHE A 55 17.18 -5.49 -5.20
N VAL A 56 17.92 -4.47 -4.77
CA VAL A 56 18.96 -3.78 -5.54
C VAL A 56 20.26 -3.71 -4.73
N ASN A 57 21.36 -3.50 -5.40
CA ASN A 57 22.68 -3.36 -4.74
C ASN A 57 22.96 -1.92 -4.28
N GLN A 58 22.12 -0.95 -4.64
CA GLN A 58 22.28 0.43 -4.25
C GLN A 58 21.71 0.67 -2.86
N GLU A 59 22.58 0.99 -1.92
CA GLU A 59 22.22 1.46 -0.59
C GLU A 59 22.11 2.98 -0.54
N PHE A 60 21.64 3.54 0.58
CA PHE A 60 21.47 4.98 0.81
C PHE A 60 20.47 5.65 -0.17
N PRO A 61 19.32 5.03 -0.42
CA PRO A 61 18.39 5.44 -1.49
C PRO A 61 17.81 6.85 -1.29
N ALA A 62 17.69 7.33 -0.04
CA ALA A 62 17.19 8.67 0.24
C ALA A 62 18.06 9.78 -0.38
N SER A 63 19.36 9.53 -0.58
CA SER A 63 20.25 10.48 -1.22
C SER A 63 20.03 10.57 -2.75
N LEU A 64 19.46 9.54 -3.37
CA LEU A 64 19.17 9.53 -4.81
C LEU A 64 18.10 10.56 -5.20
N VAL A 65 17.20 10.92 -4.28
CA VAL A 65 16.18 11.96 -4.55
C VAL A 65 16.82 13.31 -4.92
N LEU A 66 18.03 13.58 -4.41
CA LEU A 66 18.75 14.83 -4.69
C LEU A 66 19.17 14.95 -6.17
N GLN A 67 19.20 13.84 -6.91
CA GLN A 67 19.48 13.84 -8.34
C GLN A 67 18.33 14.43 -9.18
N ALA A 68 17.15 14.60 -8.61
CA ALA A 68 16.02 15.20 -9.31
C ALA A 68 16.27 16.68 -9.67
N HIS A 69 17.04 17.42 -8.85
CA HIS A 69 17.42 18.81 -9.14
C HIS A 69 18.59 19.28 -8.26
N GLU A 70 19.47 20.15 -8.78
CA GLU A 70 20.63 20.70 -8.05
C GLU A 70 20.24 21.49 -6.78
N ASP A 71 19.10 22.17 -6.78
CA ASP A 71 18.59 22.92 -5.63
C ASP A 71 18.10 22.02 -4.47
N LEU A 72 17.96 20.74 -4.67
CA LEU A 72 17.72 19.77 -3.58
C LEU A 72 18.99 19.44 -2.80
N ARG A 73 20.16 19.83 -3.31
CA ARG A 73 21.42 19.62 -2.60
C ARG A 73 21.38 20.27 -1.22
N PHE A 74 21.88 19.57 -0.22
CA PHE A 74 21.88 19.96 1.20
C PHE A 74 20.51 19.95 1.89
N LYS A 75 19.42 19.57 1.23
CA LYS A 75 18.16 19.32 1.91
C LYS A 75 18.25 18.06 2.77
N PRO A 76 17.65 18.04 3.97
CA PRO A 76 17.57 16.83 4.77
C PRO A 76 16.75 15.78 4.02
N SER A 77 17.35 14.61 3.81
CA SER A 77 16.70 13.46 3.18
C SER A 77 16.87 12.23 4.06
N THR A 78 15.77 11.53 4.35
CA THR A 78 15.74 10.40 5.28
C THR A 78 15.05 9.20 4.67
N HIS A 79 15.70 8.04 4.77
CA HIS A 79 15.11 6.75 4.42
C HIS A 79 14.16 6.28 5.54
N VAL A 80 12.98 5.84 5.15
CA VAL A 80 11.94 5.28 6.03
C VAL A 80 11.65 3.85 5.57
N GLU A 81 11.52 2.92 6.52
CA GLU A 81 11.15 1.54 6.26
C GLU A 81 10.06 1.12 7.25
N ASN A 82 9.00 0.46 6.78
CA ASN A 82 7.95 -0.15 7.57
C ASN A 82 7.23 -1.26 6.77
N ALA A 83 8.01 -2.17 6.21
CA ALA A 83 7.54 -3.25 5.33
C ALA A 83 6.57 -2.72 4.26
N CYS A 84 5.43 -3.37 4.07
CA CYS A 84 4.42 -2.95 3.07
C CYS A 84 3.74 -1.61 3.39
N ALA A 85 3.89 -1.06 4.61
CA ALA A 85 3.37 0.25 5.01
C ALA A 85 4.40 1.38 4.88
N THR A 86 5.51 1.14 4.18
CA THR A 86 6.65 2.04 4.07
C THR A 86 6.27 3.39 3.46
N GLY A 87 5.51 3.41 2.36
CA GLY A 87 5.06 4.66 1.74
C GLY A 87 4.20 5.50 2.70
N SER A 88 3.26 4.86 3.40
CA SER A 88 2.45 5.53 4.43
C SER A 88 3.29 6.05 5.59
N ALA A 89 4.33 5.30 6.00
CA ALA A 89 5.24 5.73 7.05
C ALA A 89 6.07 6.97 6.63
N ALA A 90 6.52 7.03 5.37
CA ALA A 90 7.20 8.21 4.83
C ALA A 90 6.28 9.45 4.83
N ILE A 91 5.01 9.28 4.42
CA ILE A 91 3.99 10.34 4.50
C ILE A 91 3.78 10.78 5.94
N TYR A 92 3.68 9.84 6.88
CA TYR A 92 3.49 10.13 8.30
C TYR A 92 4.65 10.95 8.89
N GLN A 93 5.90 10.68 8.47
CA GLN A 93 7.05 11.50 8.85
C GLN A 93 6.96 12.91 8.26
N GLY A 94 6.51 13.05 7.02
CA GLY A 94 6.25 14.36 6.40
C GLY A 94 5.20 15.17 7.16
N LEU A 95 4.10 14.54 7.58
CA LEU A 95 3.07 15.17 8.42
C LEU A 95 3.64 15.63 9.77
N ASN A 96 4.46 14.79 10.42
CA ASN A 96 5.13 15.14 11.68
C ASN A 96 6.09 16.33 11.50
N HIS A 97 6.82 16.38 10.38
CA HIS A 97 7.73 17.48 10.06
C HIS A 97 7.00 18.83 10.00
N ILE A 98 5.87 18.84 9.27
CA ILE A 98 5.01 20.05 9.15
C ILE A 98 4.37 20.40 10.50
N ALA A 99 3.84 19.41 11.23
CA ALA A 99 3.21 19.64 12.54
C ALA A 99 4.21 20.18 13.57
N ALA A 100 5.46 19.74 13.51
CA ALA A 100 6.56 20.26 14.34
C ALA A 100 7.08 21.64 13.90
N LYS A 101 6.55 22.22 12.82
CA LYS A 101 6.96 23.51 12.24
C LYS A 101 8.44 23.58 11.86
N ARG A 102 9.02 22.45 11.43
CA ARG A 102 10.43 22.37 11.01
C ARG A 102 10.62 22.74 9.53
N GLY A 103 9.55 22.78 8.76
CA GLY A 103 9.47 23.13 7.36
C GLY A 103 8.02 23.21 6.95
N ARG A 104 7.76 23.72 5.76
CA ARG A 104 6.41 23.92 5.22
C ARG A 104 6.13 23.02 4.01
N ILE A 105 7.15 22.71 3.22
CA ILE A 105 7.04 21.92 2.00
C ILE A 105 7.90 20.68 2.16
N VAL A 106 7.25 19.50 2.12
CA VAL A 106 7.90 18.22 2.29
C VAL A 106 7.59 17.32 1.10
N LEU A 107 8.64 16.75 0.52
CA LEU A 107 8.54 15.76 -0.55
C LEU A 107 8.60 14.35 0.06
N CYS A 108 7.56 13.55 -0.16
CA CYS A 108 7.53 12.14 0.21
C CYS A 108 7.56 11.29 -1.05
N VAL A 109 8.50 10.36 -1.12
CA VAL A 109 8.71 9.46 -2.26
C VAL A 109 8.63 8.02 -1.79
N GLY A 110 7.91 7.18 -2.50
CA GLY A 110 7.91 5.73 -2.31
C GLY A 110 8.40 5.03 -3.57
N VAL A 111 9.27 4.02 -3.43
CA VAL A 111 9.85 3.30 -4.55
C VAL A 111 10.17 1.86 -4.19
N GLU A 112 10.01 0.95 -5.14
CA GLU A 112 10.61 -0.38 -5.05
C GLU A 112 10.97 -0.93 -6.42
N LYS A 113 12.11 -1.64 -6.50
CA LYS A 113 12.60 -2.34 -7.69
C LYS A 113 12.74 -3.82 -7.35
N MET A 114 11.70 -4.62 -7.62
CA MET A 114 11.58 -5.99 -7.13
C MET A 114 11.78 -7.05 -8.22
N THR A 115 11.73 -6.67 -9.50
CA THR A 115 11.68 -7.65 -10.60
C THR A 115 13.05 -8.06 -11.13
N ASP A 116 14.13 -7.50 -10.61
CA ASP A 116 15.51 -7.81 -11.03
C ASP A 116 16.09 -9.04 -10.30
N VAL A 117 15.40 -9.53 -9.29
CA VAL A 117 15.79 -10.74 -8.56
C VAL A 117 14.93 -11.94 -8.95
N THR A 118 15.46 -13.16 -8.76
CA THR A 118 14.66 -14.39 -8.98
C THR A 118 13.56 -14.54 -7.95
N GLY A 119 12.53 -15.35 -8.26
CA GLY A 119 11.42 -15.58 -7.32
C GLY A 119 11.86 -16.18 -5.98
N GLU A 120 12.91 -17.02 -5.96
CA GLU A 120 13.48 -17.57 -4.75
C GLU A 120 14.14 -16.49 -3.88
N VAL A 121 14.98 -15.64 -4.49
CA VAL A 121 15.62 -14.51 -3.79
C VAL A 121 14.57 -13.53 -3.28
N LEU A 122 13.57 -13.22 -4.09
CA LEU A 122 12.42 -12.39 -3.71
C LEU A 122 11.72 -12.93 -2.46
N GLY A 123 11.37 -14.23 -2.47
CA GLY A 123 10.73 -14.90 -1.33
C GLY A 123 11.58 -14.79 -0.07
N GLY A 124 12.89 -15.04 -0.18
CA GLY A 124 13.84 -14.92 0.93
C GLY A 124 13.98 -13.50 1.47
N ILE A 125 13.89 -12.47 0.63
CA ILE A 125 13.90 -11.06 1.07
C ILE A 125 12.61 -10.75 1.81
N LEU A 126 11.45 -11.07 1.23
CA LEU A 126 10.14 -10.78 1.81
C LEU A 126 9.91 -11.50 3.15
N SER A 127 10.38 -12.75 3.28
CA SER A 127 10.24 -13.51 4.52
C SER A 127 10.94 -12.86 5.72
N LYS A 128 11.91 -11.97 5.50
CA LYS A 128 12.59 -11.23 6.58
C LYS A 128 11.65 -10.23 7.30
N ALA A 129 10.49 -9.90 6.72
CA ALA A 129 9.47 -9.10 7.37
C ALA A 129 8.65 -9.89 8.40
N SER A 130 8.85 -11.22 8.53
CA SER A 130 8.29 -12.05 9.60
C SER A 130 9.22 -12.13 10.82
N TYR A 131 8.72 -12.67 11.93
CA TYR A 131 9.53 -12.83 13.13
C TYR A 131 10.37 -14.12 13.06
N LEU A 132 11.60 -13.99 12.54
CA LEU A 132 12.49 -15.12 12.20
C LEU A 132 12.88 -16.03 13.38
N ARG A 133 12.62 -15.64 14.64
CA ARG A 133 12.88 -16.49 15.82
C ARG A 133 11.80 -17.54 16.04
N GLU A 134 10.60 -17.35 15.48
CA GLU A 134 9.45 -18.26 15.67
C GLU A 134 8.88 -18.73 14.32
N GLU A 135 8.94 -17.89 13.29
CA GLU A 135 8.28 -18.12 12.03
C GLU A 135 9.30 -18.59 10.99
N SER A 136 9.15 -19.82 10.54
CA SER A 136 10.05 -20.47 9.56
C SER A 136 9.47 -20.50 8.15
N ALA A 137 8.52 -19.61 7.83
CA ALA A 137 7.91 -19.56 6.51
C ALA A 137 8.94 -19.23 5.42
N SER A 138 8.88 -19.94 4.31
CA SER A 138 9.77 -19.74 3.17
C SER A 138 9.34 -18.56 2.29
N SER A 139 8.11 -18.09 2.48
CA SER A 139 7.55 -16.96 1.74
C SER A 139 6.46 -16.23 2.53
N PHE A 140 6.21 -14.99 2.17
CA PHE A 140 5.11 -14.21 2.75
C PHE A 140 3.72 -14.81 2.41
N ALA A 141 3.61 -15.52 1.30
CA ALA A 141 2.39 -16.25 0.94
C ALA A 141 2.08 -17.38 1.93
N GLU A 142 3.09 -18.05 2.49
CA GLU A 142 2.87 -19.07 3.54
C GLU A 142 2.32 -18.45 4.82
N ILE A 143 2.82 -17.27 5.23
CA ILE A 143 2.28 -16.53 6.40
C ILE A 143 0.79 -16.23 6.20
N PHE A 144 0.42 -15.67 5.06
CA PHE A 144 -0.99 -15.37 4.77
C PHE A 144 -1.82 -16.63 4.50
N GLY A 145 -1.21 -17.71 4.00
CA GLY A 145 -1.84 -19.02 3.92
C GLY A 145 -2.27 -19.50 5.30
N GLN A 146 -1.38 -19.44 6.30
CA GLN A 146 -1.66 -19.82 7.69
C GLN A 146 -2.75 -18.93 8.31
N ILE A 147 -2.72 -17.61 8.10
CA ILE A 147 -3.75 -16.68 8.57
C ILE A 147 -5.11 -17.04 7.95
N THR A 148 -5.13 -17.32 6.64
CA THR A 148 -6.36 -17.65 5.92
C THR A 148 -6.92 -19.01 6.37
N ASP A 149 -6.06 -20.02 6.58
CA ASP A 149 -6.46 -21.31 7.15
C ASP A 149 -7.07 -21.15 8.55
N ALA A 150 -6.43 -20.37 9.43
CA ALA A 150 -6.94 -20.10 10.77
C ALA A 150 -8.31 -19.39 10.72
N TYR A 151 -8.50 -18.47 9.79
CA TYR A 151 -9.79 -17.81 9.58
C TYR A 151 -10.86 -18.78 9.10
N PHE A 152 -10.54 -19.66 8.13
CA PHE A 152 -11.46 -20.67 7.61
C PHE A 152 -11.82 -21.72 8.66
N GLN A 153 -10.86 -22.13 9.48
CA GLN A 153 -11.10 -23.06 10.59
C GLN A 153 -12.11 -22.49 11.59
N LYS A 154 -12.04 -21.19 11.86
CA LYS A 154 -12.92 -20.53 12.82
C LYS A 154 -14.31 -20.16 12.26
N TYR A 155 -14.33 -19.68 11.01
CA TYR A 155 -15.53 -19.06 10.43
C TYR A 155 -16.08 -19.77 9.18
N GLY A 156 -15.48 -20.91 8.82
CA GLY A 156 -15.86 -21.69 7.64
C GLY A 156 -15.14 -21.21 6.36
N ASP A 157 -15.29 -22.01 5.30
CA ASP A 157 -14.68 -21.72 3.99
C ASP A 157 -15.26 -20.43 3.39
N LYS A 158 -14.37 -19.51 2.99
CA LYS A 158 -14.68 -18.24 2.34
C LYS A 158 -14.06 -18.12 0.94
N SER A 159 -13.74 -19.23 0.32
CA SER A 159 -13.10 -19.26 -1.02
C SER A 159 -13.89 -18.51 -2.08
N ASP A 160 -15.22 -18.48 -1.98
CA ASP A 160 -16.08 -17.70 -2.89
C ASP A 160 -15.88 -16.20 -2.70
N ALA A 161 -15.81 -15.74 -1.46
CA ALA A 161 -15.58 -14.32 -1.15
C ALA A 161 -14.19 -13.87 -1.62
N LEU A 162 -13.14 -14.68 -1.40
CA LEU A 162 -11.79 -14.38 -1.90
C LEU A 162 -11.77 -14.27 -3.42
N ALA A 163 -12.45 -15.18 -4.13
CA ALA A 163 -12.55 -15.13 -5.58
C ALA A 163 -13.32 -13.90 -6.10
N MET A 164 -14.39 -13.49 -5.40
CA MET A 164 -15.14 -12.27 -5.72
C MET A 164 -14.28 -11.01 -5.52
N ILE A 165 -13.50 -10.95 -4.43
CA ILE A 165 -12.53 -9.86 -4.18
C ILE A 165 -11.50 -9.80 -5.29
N ALA A 166 -10.88 -10.93 -5.65
CA ALA A 166 -9.92 -11.00 -6.74
C ALA A 166 -10.51 -10.49 -8.07
N ALA A 167 -11.67 -11.00 -8.44
CA ALA A 167 -12.36 -10.61 -9.68
C ALA A 167 -12.72 -9.12 -9.69
N LYS A 168 -13.24 -8.60 -8.56
CA LYS A 168 -13.56 -7.17 -8.40
C LYS A 168 -12.32 -6.29 -8.61
N ASN A 169 -11.21 -6.61 -7.95
CA ASN A 169 -10.00 -5.81 -8.04
C ASN A 169 -9.38 -5.87 -9.45
N HIS A 170 -9.39 -7.03 -10.11
CA HIS A 170 -8.98 -7.13 -11.51
C HIS A 170 -9.86 -6.31 -12.45
N LYS A 171 -11.19 -6.30 -12.24
CA LYS A 171 -12.10 -5.47 -13.02
C LYS A 171 -11.85 -3.98 -12.79
N ASN A 172 -11.67 -3.55 -11.54
CA ASN A 172 -11.35 -2.16 -11.19
C ASN A 172 -10.03 -1.70 -11.84
N GLY A 173 -9.02 -2.58 -11.88
CA GLY A 173 -7.72 -2.27 -12.49
C GLY A 173 -7.78 -2.03 -14.00
N CYS A 174 -8.82 -2.49 -14.68
CA CYS A 174 -8.99 -2.20 -16.12
C CYS A 174 -9.17 -0.71 -16.40
N ASP A 175 -9.75 0.04 -15.48
CA ASP A 175 -10.01 1.47 -15.61
C ASP A 175 -8.82 2.33 -15.14
N ASN A 176 -7.80 1.73 -14.53
CA ASN A 176 -6.65 2.45 -14.01
C ASN A 176 -5.46 2.40 -14.99
N PRO A 177 -5.06 3.53 -15.61
CA PRO A 177 -3.94 3.56 -16.56
C PRO A 177 -2.59 3.19 -15.93
N TYR A 178 -2.46 3.34 -14.60
CA TYR A 178 -1.25 3.01 -13.85
C TYR A 178 -1.18 1.55 -13.41
N ALA A 179 -2.26 0.77 -13.60
CA ALA A 179 -2.28 -0.62 -13.18
C ALA A 179 -1.37 -1.49 -14.07
N GLN A 180 -0.64 -2.40 -13.43
CA GLN A 180 0.21 -3.39 -14.08
C GLN A 180 -0.63 -4.36 -14.91
N MET A 181 -1.75 -4.83 -14.35
CA MET A 181 -2.64 -5.79 -14.99
C MET A 181 -4.00 -5.15 -15.25
N GLN A 182 -4.21 -4.70 -16.49
CA GLN A 182 -5.48 -4.15 -16.96
C GLN A 182 -6.30 -5.25 -17.64
N LYS A 183 -6.69 -6.28 -16.88
CA LYS A 183 -7.41 -7.44 -17.41
C LYS A 183 -8.46 -7.92 -16.41
N ASP A 184 -9.71 -7.92 -16.82
CA ASP A 184 -10.79 -8.60 -16.11
C ASP A 184 -10.60 -10.12 -16.23
N LEU A 185 -10.38 -10.80 -15.10
CA LEU A 185 -10.22 -12.24 -15.05
C LEU A 185 -11.54 -12.97 -14.85
N GLY A 186 -12.55 -12.30 -14.32
CA GLY A 186 -13.85 -12.88 -13.99
C GLY A 186 -13.83 -13.80 -12.76
N TYR A 187 -15.02 -14.03 -12.19
CA TYR A 187 -15.18 -14.83 -10.98
C TYR A 187 -14.74 -16.29 -11.18
N ASP A 188 -15.19 -16.93 -12.26
CA ASP A 188 -14.93 -18.37 -12.46
C ASP A 188 -13.43 -18.68 -12.56
N PHE A 189 -12.65 -17.82 -13.23
CA PHE A 189 -11.21 -17.97 -13.28
C PHE A 189 -10.57 -17.82 -11.90
N CYS A 190 -10.99 -16.82 -11.14
CA CYS A 190 -10.47 -16.56 -9.79
C CYS A 190 -10.89 -17.67 -8.81
N ARG A 191 -12.08 -18.26 -8.99
CA ARG A 191 -12.62 -19.29 -8.08
C ARG A 191 -11.98 -20.66 -8.27
N ASN A 192 -11.68 -21.03 -9.51
CA ASN A 192 -11.29 -22.39 -9.81
C ASN A 192 -9.76 -22.56 -9.85
N VAL A 193 -9.29 -23.65 -9.25
CA VAL A 193 -7.89 -24.07 -9.35
C VAL A 193 -7.63 -24.59 -10.78
N SER A 194 -6.53 -24.15 -11.38
CA SER A 194 -6.10 -24.60 -12.69
C SER A 194 -4.57 -24.44 -12.83
N GLU A 195 -3.99 -24.92 -13.92
CA GLU A 195 -2.56 -24.67 -14.23
C GLU A 195 -2.21 -23.19 -14.26
N LYS A 196 -3.15 -22.32 -14.69
CA LYS A 196 -2.95 -20.87 -14.73
C LYS A 196 -3.29 -20.17 -13.41
N ASN A 197 -4.04 -20.82 -12.54
CA ASN A 197 -4.43 -20.36 -11.20
C ASN A 197 -4.21 -21.46 -10.15
N PRO A 198 -2.95 -21.91 -9.94
CA PRO A 198 -2.64 -22.95 -8.96
C PRO A 198 -2.79 -22.43 -7.53
N ILE A 199 -2.90 -23.36 -6.58
CA ILE A 199 -2.71 -23.11 -5.15
C ILE A 199 -1.25 -22.67 -4.95
N VAL A 200 -1.07 -21.59 -4.16
CA VAL A 200 0.25 -21.04 -3.80
C VAL A 200 0.62 -21.40 -2.37
N ALA A 201 -0.29 -21.18 -1.41
CA ALA A 201 -0.08 -21.51 0.00
C ALA A 201 -1.42 -21.62 0.72
N GLY A 202 -1.60 -22.64 1.57
CA GLY A 202 -2.87 -22.90 2.25
C GLY A 202 -4.03 -22.88 1.24
N PRO A 203 -5.13 -22.17 1.49
CA PRO A 203 -6.24 -22.07 0.55
C PRO A 203 -6.04 -21.03 -0.57
N LEU A 204 -4.94 -20.27 -0.54
CA LEU A 204 -4.68 -19.15 -1.45
C LEU A 204 -4.22 -19.66 -2.82
N LYS A 205 -4.90 -19.17 -3.85
CA LYS A 205 -4.55 -19.38 -5.26
C LYS A 205 -3.67 -18.23 -5.76
N ARG A 206 -3.08 -18.38 -6.93
CA ARG A 206 -2.32 -17.34 -7.60
C ARG A 206 -3.12 -16.03 -7.74
N THR A 207 -4.43 -16.12 -8.03
CA THR A 207 -5.30 -14.95 -8.08
C THR A 207 -5.61 -14.34 -6.72
N ASP A 208 -5.27 -14.98 -5.61
CA ASP A 208 -5.41 -14.44 -4.27
C ASP A 208 -4.18 -13.62 -3.82
N CYS A 209 -3.07 -13.69 -4.57
CA CYS A 209 -1.82 -12.99 -4.28
C CYS A 209 -1.70 -11.69 -5.08
N SER A 210 -1.10 -10.65 -4.51
CA SER A 210 -0.73 -9.42 -5.22
C SER A 210 0.37 -9.67 -6.26
N LEU A 211 0.62 -8.68 -7.11
CA LEU A 211 1.64 -8.76 -8.15
C LEU A 211 3.00 -8.29 -7.61
N VAL A 212 4.06 -8.94 -8.07
CA VAL A 212 5.43 -8.44 -7.93
C VAL A 212 5.63 -7.31 -8.93
N SER A 213 6.05 -6.15 -8.45
CA SER A 213 6.07 -4.94 -9.25
C SER A 213 7.28 -4.07 -8.95
N ASP A 214 7.80 -3.43 -9.98
CA ASP A 214 8.60 -2.24 -9.84
C ASP A 214 7.69 -1.03 -9.90
N GLY A 215 8.05 0.05 -9.23
CA GLY A 215 7.32 1.30 -9.33
C GLY A 215 7.72 2.33 -8.30
N ALA A 216 7.28 3.55 -8.54
CA ALA A 216 7.46 4.67 -7.65
C ALA A 216 6.24 5.59 -7.68
N ALA A 217 6.02 6.29 -6.58
CA ALA A 217 5.07 7.37 -6.45
C ALA A 217 5.63 8.45 -5.53
N ALA A 218 5.24 9.70 -5.73
CA ALA A 218 5.64 10.80 -4.87
C ALA A 218 4.48 11.75 -4.62
N ILE A 219 4.49 12.37 -3.44
CA ILE A 219 3.56 13.44 -3.09
C ILE A 219 4.31 14.62 -2.49
N VAL A 220 3.77 15.81 -2.69
CA VAL A 220 4.20 17.02 -2.00
C VAL A 220 3.18 17.35 -0.91
N LEU A 221 3.69 17.49 0.31
CA LEU A 221 2.91 17.92 1.48
C LEU A 221 3.22 19.36 1.83
N THR A 222 2.19 20.09 2.29
CA THR A 222 2.39 21.42 2.85
C THR A 222 1.38 21.72 3.97
N ASP A 223 1.63 22.80 4.73
CA ASP A 223 0.66 23.31 5.71
C ASP A 223 -0.58 23.91 5.03
N VAL A 224 -1.67 24.03 5.78
CA VAL A 224 -2.96 24.51 5.26
C VAL A 224 -2.85 25.95 4.73
N ASP A 225 -2.11 26.84 5.42
CA ASP A 225 -1.98 28.25 5.01
C ASP A 225 -1.28 28.40 3.67
N THR A 226 -0.33 27.52 3.37
CA THR A 226 0.34 27.44 2.06
C THR A 226 -0.59 26.81 1.03
N ALA A 227 -1.24 25.69 1.36
CA ALA A 227 -2.14 24.98 0.47
C ALA A 227 -3.30 25.82 -0.04
N LEU A 228 -3.84 26.73 0.79
CA LEU A 228 -4.90 27.66 0.40
C LEU A 228 -4.51 28.63 -0.74
N LYS A 229 -3.24 28.73 -1.07
CA LYS A 229 -2.70 29.58 -2.16
C LYS A 229 -2.32 28.79 -3.39
N MET A 230 -2.53 27.46 -3.36
CA MET A 230 -2.19 26.52 -4.43
C MET A 230 -3.44 26.11 -5.21
N ASP A 231 -3.26 25.59 -6.41
CA ASP A 231 -4.35 25.26 -7.33
C ASP A 231 -5.21 24.09 -6.84
N LYS A 232 -4.62 23.18 -6.03
CA LYS A 232 -5.31 22.02 -5.50
C LYS A 232 -4.76 21.63 -4.13
N ALA A 233 -5.63 21.05 -3.30
CA ALA A 233 -5.24 20.50 -2.00
C ALA A 233 -6.18 19.38 -1.58
N VAL A 234 -5.59 18.30 -1.06
CA VAL A 234 -6.32 17.23 -0.37
C VAL A 234 -5.92 17.26 1.10
N TYR A 235 -6.89 17.58 1.96
CA TYR A 235 -6.67 17.78 3.38
C TYR A 235 -6.71 16.45 4.14
N PHE A 236 -5.76 16.24 5.06
CA PHE A 236 -5.80 15.12 5.99
C PHE A 236 -6.73 15.43 7.16
N ARG A 237 -7.86 14.73 7.26
CA ARG A 237 -8.73 14.80 8.44
C ARG A 237 -8.19 14.03 9.63
N ALA A 238 -7.53 12.90 9.36
CA ALA A 238 -6.82 12.09 10.33
C ALA A 238 -5.63 11.39 9.67
N ALA A 239 -4.63 11.02 10.47
CA ALA A 239 -3.58 10.09 10.08
C ALA A 239 -3.11 9.32 11.31
N GLN A 240 -3.20 8.00 11.26
CA GLN A 240 -2.82 7.14 12.36
C GLN A 240 -1.74 6.15 11.91
N HIS A 241 -0.72 6.01 12.74
CA HIS A 241 0.31 4.99 12.61
C HIS A 241 0.28 4.13 13.87
N VAL A 242 -0.12 2.87 13.72
CA VAL A 242 -0.24 1.91 14.80
C VAL A 242 0.66 0.72 14.51
N GLN A 243 1.46 0.32 15.47
CA GLN A 243 2.33 -0.85 15.37
C GLN A 243 1.85 -1.93 16.33
N ASP A 244 1.65 -3.15 15.84
CA ASP A 244 1.36 -4.34 16.63
C ASP A 244 2.62 -5.18 16.81
N TYR A 245 2.55 -6.22 17.66
CA TYR A 245 3.64 -7.18 17.85
C TYR A 245 3.99 -7.88 16.55
N LEU A 246 5.29 -8.01 16.25
CA LEU A 246 5.73 -8.77 15.06
C LEU A 246 5.47 -10.27 15.22
N PRO A 247 5.80 -10.96 16.35
CA PRO A 247 5.50 -12.38 16.53
C PRO A 247 4.00 -12.67 16.42
N MET A 248 3.62 -13.60 15.54
CA MET A 248 2.21 -14.02 15.41
C MET A 248 1.68 -14.69 16.68
N SER A 249 2.55 -15.33 17.48
CA SER A 249 2.19 -15.97 18.76
C SER A 249 1.66 -15.00 19.81
N ARG A 250 1.93 -13.71 19.67
CA ARG A 250 1.55 -12.67 20.65
C ARG A 250 0.27 -11.91 20.31
N ARG A 251 -0.40 -12.26 19.21
CA ARG A 251 -1.59 -11.54 18.69
C ARG A 251 -2.60 -12.51 18.09
N THR A 252 -3.83 -12.08 17.99
CA THR A 252 -4.88 -12.83 17.30
C THR A 252 -4.85 -12.48 15.81
N VAL A 253 -4.02 -13.19 15.04
CA VAL A 253 -3.69 -12.85 13.63
C VAL A 253 -4.90 -12.65 12.72
N ILE A 254 -6.03 -13.32 13.00
CA ILE A 254 -7.27 -13.20 12.21
C ILE A 254 -8.15 -12.01 12.62
N ASP A 255 -7.79 -11.29 13.68
CA ASP A 255 -8.57 -10.14 14.16
C ASP A 255 -8.05 -8.81 13.62
N PHE A 256 -6.91 -8.79 12.94
CA PHE A 256 -6.25 -7.58 12.41
C PHE A 256 -6.28 -6.43 13.42
N GLU A 257 -5.84 -6.71 14.67
CA GLU A 257 -5.93 -5.80 15.81
C GLU A 257 -5.24 -4.45 15.54
N GLY A 258 -4.05 -4.46 14.93
CA GLY A 258 -3.33 -3.23 14.55
C GLY A 258 -4.13 -2.35 13.58
N PRO A 259 -4.57 -2.86 12.41
CA PRO A 259 -5.47 -2.14 11.50
C PRO A 259 -6.75 -1.67 12.18
N ALA A 260 -7.42 -2.51 12.98
CA ALA A 260 -8.66 -2.16 13.67
C ALA A 260 -8.46 -0.96 14.62
N GLU A 261 -7.39 -0.96 15.38
CA GLU A 261 -7.03 0.15 16.27
C GLU A 261 -6.71 1.43 15.48
N ALA A 262 -6.00 1.31 14.35
CA ALA A 262 -5.70 2.45 13.48
C ALA A 262 -6.99 3.08 12.91
N PHE A 263 -7.91 2.28 12.41
CA PHE A 263 -9.22 2.76 11.92
C PHE A 263 -10.01 3.43 13.04
N SER A 264 -10.11 2.80 14.21
CA SER A 264 -10.82 3.34 15.36
C SER A 264 -10.29 4.73 15.76
N ARG A 265 -8.98 4.87 15.87
CA ARG A 265 -8.34 6.15 16.20
C ARG A 265 -8.55 7.19 15.11
N ALA A 266 -8.42 6.80 13.83
CA ALA A 266 -8.59 7.71 12.71
C ALA A 266 -10.03 8.23 12.61
N PHE A 267 -11.03 7.38 12.79
CA PHE A 267 -12.43 7.78 12.81
C PHE A 267 -12.73 8.73 13.98
N ALA A 268 -12.21 8.43 15.17
CA ALA A 268 -12.34 9.29 16.34
C ALA A 268 -11.68 10.66 16.13
N GLU A 269 -10.45 10.71 15.59
CA GLU A 269 -9.74 11.95 15.28
C GLU A 269 -10.45 12.78 14.21
N ALA A 270 -10.96 12.13 13.16
CA ALA A 270 -11.67 12.80 12.07
C ALA A 270 -13.10 13.23 12.45
N GLY A 271 -13.66 12.67 13.53
CA GLY A 271 -15.05 12.89 13.94
C GLY A 271 -16.05 12.36 12.91
N ILE A 272 -15.79 11.17 12.34
CA ILE A 272 -16.65 10.50 11.35
C ILE A 272 -16.87 9.04 11.71
N SER A 273 -17.79 8.41 11.02
CA SER A 273 -18.04 6.98 11.00
C SER A 273 -17.67 6.37 9.65
N ILE A 274 -17.75 5.06 9.54
CA ILE A 274 -17.57 4.35 8.27
C ILE A 274 -18.62 4.75 7.21
N ASP A 275 -19.81 5.13 7.63
CA ASP A 275 -20.89 5.54 6.73
C ASP A 275 -20.66 6.92 6.08
N ASP A 276 -19.68 7.68 6.56
CA ASP A 276 -19.27 8.96 5.99
C ASP A 276 -18.19 8.83 4.90
N LEU A 277 -17.68 7.61 4.66
CA LEU A 277 -16.66 7.35 3.64
C LEU A 277 -17.29 7.24 2.25
N GLY A 278 -16.71 7.94 1.28
CA GLY A 278 -17.11 7.81 -0.13
C GLY A 278 -16.49 6.60 -0.82
N PHE A 279 -15.28 6.19 -0.41
CA PHE A 279 -14.58 4.99 -0.87
C PHE A 279 -13.45 4.64 0.10
N ALA A 280 -12.86 3.45 -0.06
CA ALA A 280 -11.67 3.04 0.67
C ALA A 280 -10.66 2.34 -0.25
N GLU A 281 -9.37 2.61 -0.03
CA GLU A 281 -8.27 1.80 -0.57
C GLU A 281 -7.63 1.08 0.61
N VAL A 282 -7.68 -0.25 0.60
CA VAL A 282 -7.15 -1.10 1.67
C VAL A 282 -6.06 -2.01 1.15
N HIS A 283 -5.26 -2.54 2.06
CA HIS A 283 -4.12 -3.40 1.73
C HIS A 283 -4.59 -4.80 1.35
N ASP A 284 -4.60 -5.11 0.06
CA ASP A 284 -4.98 -6.41 -0.50
C ASP A 284 -3.77 -7.18 -1.04
N CYS A 285 -2.66 -7.19 -0.29
CA CYS A 285 -1.51 -8.03 -0.67
C CYS A 285 -1.92 -9.50 -0.88
N PHE A 286 -2.97 -9.92 -0.19
CA PHE A 286 -3.77 -11.13 -0.44
C PHE A 286 -5.25 -10.79 -0.32
N THR A 287 -6.10 -11.52 -1.03
CA THR A 287 -7.56 -11.30 -0.97
C THR A 287 -8.11 -11.49 0.43
N SER A 288 -7.51 -12.37 1.25
CA SER A 288 -7.86 -12.53 2.65
C SER A 288 -7.53 -11.29 3.50
N ALA A 289 -6.47 -10.54 3.17
CA ALA A 289 -6.16 -9.29 3.85
C ALA A 289 -7.23 -8.21 3.58
N GLU A 290 -7.75 -8.12 2.36
CA GLU A 290 -8.88 -7.23 2.06
C GLU A 290 -10.13 -7.65 2.81
N LEU A 291 -10.46 -8.96 2.85
CA LEU A 291 -11.60 -9.47 3.58
C LEU A 291 -11.51 -9.13 5.08
N LEU A 292 -10.34 -9.34 5.70
CA LEU A 292 -10.09 -8.98 7.09
C LEU A 292 -10.12 -7.45 7.33
N SER A 293 -9.76 -6.66 6.32
CA SER A 293 -9.85 -5.19 6.39
C SER A 293 -11.30 -4.71 6.45
N TYR A 294 -12.25 -5.41 5.80
CA TYR A 294 -13.67 -5.07 5.94
C TYR A 294 -14.16 -5.18 7.39
N GLU A 295 -13.67 -6.18 8.11
CA GLU A 295 -13.99 -6.40 9.52
C GLU A 295 -13.24 -5.38 10.40
N ALA A 296 -11.95 -5.17 10.14
CA ALA A 296 -11.11 -4.25 10.90
C ALA A 296 -11.59 -2.80 10.84
N MET A 297 -12.10 -2.34 9.67
CA MET A 297 -12.67 -1.00 9.55
C MET A 297 -14.12 -0.87 10.07
N GLY A 298 -14.73 -1.99 10.50
CA GLY A 298 -16.10 -2.01 11.02
C GLY A 298 -17.20 -2.01 9.96
N LEU A 299 -16.89 -2.36 8.70
CA LEU A 299 -17.89 -2.51 7.64
C LEU A 299 -18.77 -3.72 7.89
N THR A 300 -18.20 -4.78 8.46
CA THR A 300 -18.90 -5.99 8.91
C THR A 300 -18.42 -6.41 10.30
N ALA A 301 -19.17 -7.25 10.98
CA ALA A 301 -18.72 -7.90 12.20
C ALA A 301 -17.61 -8.94 11.90
N LYS A 302 -16.83 -9.31 12.92
CA LYS A 302 -15.80 -10.36 12.82
C LYS A 302 -16.38 -11.69 12.32
N GLY A 303 -15.70 -12.33 11.38
CA GLY A 303 -16.14 -13.57 10.73
C GLY A 303 -17.19 -13.38 9.63
N GLN A 304 -17.61 -12.14 9.36
CA GLN A 304 -18.66 -11.80 8.41
C GLN A 304 -18.16 -10.94 7.22
N GLY A 305 -16.88 -10.80 7.03
CA GLY A 305 -16.29 -10.01 5.94
C GLY A 305 -16.83 -10.35 4.55
N GLU A 306 -17.21 -11.63 4.35
CA GLU A 306 -17.82 -12.08 3.10
C GLU A 306 -19.14 -11.38 2.75
N ILE A 307 -19.90 -10.89 3.73
CA ILE A 307 -21.19 -10.22 3.50
C ILE A 307 -20.95 -8.96 2.64
N ALA A 308 -19.91 -8.18 2.94
CA ALA A 308 -19.62 -6.94 2.23
C ALA A 308 -19.42 -7.15 0.72
N ILE A 309 -18.74 -8.22 0.32
CA ILE A 309 -18.52 -8.51 -1.10
C ILE A 309 -19.71 -9.22 -1.74
N LYS A 310 -20.37 -10.15 -1.04
CA LYS A 310 -21.53 -10.90 -1.55
C LYS A 310 -22.74 -10.02 -1.77
N GLU A 311 -22.98 -9.07 -0.86
CA GLU A 311 -24.08 -8.09 -0.96
C GLU A 311 -23.74 -6.90 -1.86
N GLY A 312 -22.57 -6.91 -2.50
CA GLY A 312 -22.19 -5.89 -3.46
C GLY A 312 -21.72 -4.56 -2.86
N TRP A 313 -21.55 -4.47 -1.53
CA TRP A 313 -21.23 -3.19 -0.86
C TRP A 313 -19.89 -2.60 -1.29
N THR A 314 -18.94 -3.44 -1.67
CA THR A 314 -17.55 -3.02 -1.99
C THR A 314 -17.27 -2.90 -3.48
N TYR A 315 -18.26 -3.12 -4.34
CA TYR A 315 -18.16 -2.87 -5.78
C TYR A 315 -18.20 -1.36 -6.08
N ALA A 316 -17.90 -1.02 -7.34
CA ALA A 316 -17.76 0.37 -7.81
C ALA A 316 -18.95 1.29 -7.50
N ASP A 317 -20.15 0.73 -7.51
CA ASP A 317 -21.44 1.35 -7.30
C ASP A 317 -22.12 0.91 -5.99
N GLY A 318 -21.34 0.23 -5.13
CA GLY A 318 -21.81 -0.27 -3.85
C GLY A 318 -21.83 0.80 -2.74
N LYS A 319 -22.22 0.37 -1.53
CA LYS A 319 -22.32 1.23 -0.33
C LYS A 319 -20.99 1.90 0.00
N LEU A 320 -19.87 1.17 -0.07
CA LEU A 320 -18.52 1.65 0.16
C LEU A 320 -17.58 1.01 -0.88
N PRO A 321 -17.35 1.65 -2.02
CA PRO A 321 -16.42 1.13 -3.02
C PRO A 321 -15.02 0.92 -2.43
N VAL A 322 -14.45 -0.29 -2.61
CA VAL A 322 -13.13 -0.64 -2.08
C VAL A 322 -12.19 -1.00 -3.22
N ASN A 323 -10.95 -0.49 -3.14
CA ASN A 323 -9.89 -0.75 -4.10
C ASN A 323 -10.29 -0.42 -5.54
N ARG A 324 -10.81 0.79 -5.74
CA ARG A 324 -11.17 1.32 -7.07
C ARG A 324 -9.97 1.46 -7.99
N SER A 325 -8.78 1.57 -7.43
CA SER A 325 -7.52 1.57 -8.18
C SER A 325 -7.17 0.21 -8.81
N GLY A 326 -7.86 -0.86 -8.42
CA GLY A 326 -7.51 -2.25 -8.68
C GLY A 326 -6.77 -2.93 -7.53
N GLY A 327 -6.51 -2.19 -6.45
CA GLY A 327 -5.73 -2.66 -5.30
C GLY A 327 -4.32 -3.09 -5.67
N LEU A 328 -3.56 -3.60 -4.73
CA LEU A 328 -2.25 -4.22 -4.97
C LEU A 328 -2.35 -5.43 -5.91
N LYS A 329 -3.52 -6.04 -5.92
CA LYS A 329 -3.88 -7.22 -6.68
C LYS A 329 -3.79 -7.02 -8.19
N SER A 330 -4.23 -5.88 -8.70
CA SER A 330 -4.25 -5.57 -10.13
C SER A 330 -3.36 -4.39 -10.49
N LYS A 331 -3.35 -3.36 -9.64
CA LYS A 331 -2.48 -2.19 -9.83
C LYS A 331 -1.01 -2.57 -9.72
N GLY A 332 -0.66 -3.44 -8.77
CA GLY A 332 0.71 -3.85 -8.47
C GLY A 332 1.12 -3.47 -7.06
N HIS A 333 2.22 -4.07 -6.58
CA HIS A 333 2.69 -3.91 -5.19
C HIS A 333 4.20 -3.69 -5.11
N PRO A 334 4.73 -2.55 -5.59
CA PRO A 334 6.06 -2.13 -5.21
C PRO A 334 5.99 -1.68 -3.73
N LEU A 335 6.72 -2.34 -2.84
CA LEU A 335 6.50 -2.24 -1.38
C LEU A 335 6.63 -0.84 -0.81
N GLY A 336 7.55 -0.04 -1.35
CA GLY A 336 7.80 1.33 -0.89
C GLY A 336 6.81 2.36 -1.43
N ALA A 337 6.10 2.04 -2.52
CA ALA A 337 5.31 3.02 -3.27
C ALA A 337 3.81 2.94 -2.99
#